data_5e37d7cb5d3298ae9ca036e4faf675f9
#
_entry.id   5e37d7cb5d3298ae9ca036e4faf675f9
#
_cell.length_a   1.000
_cell.length_b   1.000
_cell.length_c   1.000
_cell.angle_alpha   90.00
_cell.angle_beta   90.00
_cell.angle_gamma   90.00
#
_symmetry.space_group_name_H-M   'P 1'
#
loop_
_entity.id
_entity.type
_entity.pdbx_description
1 polymer ?
#
loop_
_entity_poly.entity_id
_entity_poly.type
_entity_poly.pdbx_seq_one_letter_code
_entity_poly.pdbx_strand_id
1 'polypeptide(L)'
;VFRDDEAARAVCRVHTAAWPWRDACLLAWVLMPDHWHGLVTLGERDSLSTLVGRFKAITSRAVEDRHRVNGWLWGRGFTDRVLGPNDDPVAEGRHLVANPVRAGLVSRLADYAYWNAAWLQPGDLSPEDGGVAATSVRDGDDVPPD
;
A
#
# COMPACT_ATOMS: atom_id res chain seq x y z
N VAL A 1 0.25 4.42 14.35
CA VAL A 1 -0.53 5.58 13.86
C VAL A 1 -1.92 5.14 13.39
N PHE A 2 -2.00 4.06 12.65
CA PHE A 2 -3.25 3.64 11.99
C PHE A 2 -4.18 2.81 12.88
N ARG A 3 -3.89 2.71 14.16
CA ARG A 3 -4.89 2.28 15.16
C ARG A 3 -5.95 3.34 15.37
N ASP A 4 -5.65 4.60 15.05
CA ASP A 4 -6.62 5.68 14.99
C ASP A 4 -7.43 5.55 13.71
N ASP A 5 -8.74 5.37 13.84
CA ASP A 5 -9.64 5.14 12.70
C ASP A 5 -9.71 6.36 11.76
N GLU A 6 -9.61 7.56 12.30
CA GLU A 6 -9.63 8.78 11.50
C GLU A 6 -8.40 8.88 10.61
N ALA A 7 -7.21 8.61 11.16
CA ALA A 7 -5.96 8.59 10.40
C ALA A 7 -5.99 7.49 9.33
N ALA A 8 -6.45 6.30 9.70
CA ALA A 8 -6.56 5.18 8.77
C ALA A 8 -7.51 5.50 7.60
N ARG A 9 -8.67 6.07 7.88
CA ARG A 9 -9.63 6.47 6.84
C ARG A 9 -9.09 7.56 5.94
N ALA A 10 -8.31 8.50 6.47
CA ALA A 10 -7.68 9.54 5.66
C ALA A 10 -6.69 8.93 4.64
N VAL A 11 -5.89 7.96 5.06
CA VAL A 11 -5.01 7.23 4.15
C VAL A 11 -5.81 6.41 3.13
N CYS A 12 -6.86 5.73 3.58
CA CYS A 12 -7.69 4.91 2.69
C CYS A 12 -8.32 5.72 1.55
N ARG A 13 -8.74 6.95 1.80
CA ARG A 13 -9.33 7.81 0.77
C ARG A 13 -8.36 8.14 -0.37
N VAL A 14 -7.07 8.14 -0.11
CA VAL A 14 -6.05 8.41 -1.13
C VAL A 14 -6.04 7.33 -2.21
N HIS A 15 -6.40 6.10 -1.87
CA HIS A 15 -6.39 4.98 -2.81
C HIS A 15 -7.43 5.11 -3.92
N THR A 16 -8.49 5.89 -3.71
CA THR A 16 -9.52 6.15 -4.71
C THR A 16 -9.24 7.38 -5.56
N ALA A 17 -8.22 8.18 -5.21
CA ALA A 17 -7.82 9.34 -5.99
C ALA A 17 -7.00 8.89 -7.20
N ALA A 18 -7.25 9.51 -8.36
CA ALA A 18 -6.54 9.15 -9.59
C ALA A 18 -5.09 9.63 -9.61
N TRP A 19 -4.83 10.77 -9.00
CA TRP A 19 -3.54 11.45 -9.14
C TRP A 19 -2.33 10.69 -8.60
N PRO A 20 -2.38 10.04 -7.42
CA PRO A 20 -1.21 9.30 -6.92
C PRO A 20 -0.80 8.15 -7.83
N TRP A 21 -1.77 7.56 -8.55
CA TRP A 21 -1.61 6.34 -9.33
C TRP A 21 -1.56 6.56 -10.84
N ARG A 22 -1.42 7.81 -11.29
CA ARG A 22 -1.57 8.21 -12.70
C ARG A 22 -0.70 7.43 -13.69
N ASP A 23 0.46 6.93 -13.25
CA ASP A 23 1.38 6.12 -14.06
C ASP A 23 1.53 4.71 -13.52
N ALA A 24 0.57 4.27 -12.71
CA ALA A 24 0.60 2.95 -12.09
C ALA A 24 -0.81 2.45 -11.91
N CYS A 25 -0.96 1.15 -11.72
CA CYS A 25 -2.23 0.55 -11.34
C CYS A 25 -2.08 -0.10 -9.96
N LEU A 26 -2.90 0.33 -9.02
CA LEU A 26 -2.95 -0.28 -7.69
C LEU A 26 -3.87 -1.49 -7.73
N LEU A 27 -3.30 -2.67 -7.62
CA LEU A 27 -4.02 -3.94 -7.77
C LEU A 27 -4.64 -4.39 -6.45
N ALA A 28 -3.93 -4.26 -5.37
CA ALA A 28 -4.37 -4.61 -4.03
C ALA A 28 -3.62 -3.79 -3.01
N TRP A 29 -4.25 -3.54 -1.86
CA TRP A 29 -3.59 -2.88 -0.76
C TRP A 29 -4.25 -3.25 0.56
N VAL A 30 -3.50 -3.14 1.64
CA VAL A 30 -3.99 -3.26 3.00
C VAL A 30 -3.23 -2.29 3.90
N LEU A 31 -3.97 -1.57 4.74
CA LEU A 31 -3.38 -0.69 5.75
C LEU A 31 -3.45 -1.39 7.10
N MET A 32 -2.29 -1.80 7.61
CA MET A 32 -2.13 -2.39 8.93
C MET A 32 -1.94 -1.26 9.97
N PRO A 33 -2.08 -1.55 11.27
CA PRO A 33 -1.93 -0.50 12.30
C PRO A 33 -0.60 0.25 12.27
N ASP A 34 0.47 -0.37 11.78
CA ASP A 34 1.83 0.19 11.79
C ASP A 34 2.52 0.19 10.43
N HIS A 35 1.82 -0.27 9.37
CA HIS A 35 2.42 -0.30 8.02
C HIS A 35 1.35 -0.47 6.94
N TRP A 36 1.76 -0.24 5.71
CA TRP A 36 0.95 -0.41 4.51
C TRP A 36 1.63 -1.39 3.56
N HIS A 37 0.83 -2.23 2.94
CA HIS A 37 1.26 -3.10 1.84
C HIS A 37 0.47 -2.77 0.58
N GLY A 38 1.15 -2.71 -0.55
CA GLY A 38 0.52 -2.52 -1.84
C GLY A 38 1.09 -3.43 -2.91
N LEU A 39 0.24 -3.80 -3.84
CA LEU A 39 0.61 -4.54 -5.05
C LEU A 39 0.28 -3.63 -6.23
N VAL A 40 1.29 -3.24 -7.00
CA VAL A 40 1.14 -2.25 -8.06
C VAL A 40 1.75 -2.74 -9.37
N THR A 41 1.15 -2.33 -10.48
CA THR A 41 1.84 -2.36 -11.78
C THR A 41 2.41 -0.98 -12.04
N LEU A 42 3.64 -0.93 -12.52
CA LEU A 42 4.30 0.33 -12.86
C LEU A 42 4.11 0.61 -14.36
N GLY A 43 3.91 1.90 -14.67
CA GLY A 43 3.97 2.38 -16.04
C GLY A 43 5.41 2.67 -16.48
N GLU A 44 5.55 3.44 -17.55
CA GLU A 44 6.86 3.73 -18.14
C GLU A 44 7.57 4.94 -17.52
N ARG A 45 6.85 5.78 -16.78
CA ARG A 45 7.36 7.08 -16.30
C ARG A 45 7.89 7.06 -14.90
N ASP A 46 7.12 6.48 -13.97
CA ASP A 46 7.46 6.48 -12.56
C ASP A 46 8.24 5.23 -12.18
N SER A 47 9.32 5.41 -11.42
CA SER A 47 9.92 4.31 -10.67
C SER A 47 9.05 4.00 -9.45
N LEU A 48 9.25 2.82 -8.86
CA LEU A 48 8.58 2.47 -7.60
C LEU A 48 8.94 3.47 -6.50
N SER A 49 10.19 3.91 -6.45
CA SER A 49 10.65 4.93 -5.49
C SER A 49 9.87 6.24 -5.63
N THR A 50 9.66 6.70 -6.86
CA THR A 50 8.87 7.92 -7.13
C THR A 50 7.42 7.74 -6.71
N LEU A 51 6.82 6.59 -7.01
CA LEU A 51 5.45 6.27 -6.64
C LEU A 51 5.27 6.24 -5.12
N VAL A 52 6.14 5.55 -4.41
CA VAL A 52 6.11 5.46 -2.94
C VAL A 52 6.33 6.84 -2.31
N GLY A 53 7.26 7.63 -2.84
CA GLY A 53 7.50 9.00 -2.37
C GLY A 53 6.26 9.89 -2.52
N ARG A 54 5.57 9.78 -3.65
CA ARG A 54 4.31 10.49 -3.89
C ARG A 54 3.20 10.05 -2.95
N PHE A 55 3.05 8.74 -2.76
CA PHE A 55 2.09 8.17 -1.82
C PHE A 55 2.34 8.69 -0.39
N LYS A 56 3.58 8.66 0.07
CA LYS A 56 3.95 9.18 1.39
C LYS A 56 3.60 10.66 1.54
N ALA A 57 3.90 11.47 0.53
CA ALA A 57 3.64 12.91 0.57
C ALA A 57 2.14 13.22 0.62
N ILE A 58 1.34 12.55 -0.19
CA ILE A 58 -0.10 12.79 -0.28
C ILE A 58 -0.81 12.31 0.97
N THR A 59 -0.49 11.12 1.47
CA THR A 59 -1.10 10.58 2.68
C THR A 59 -0.70 11.37 3.92
N SER A 60 0.55 11.85 3.98
CA SER A 60 1.00 12.71 5.08
C SER A 60 0.22 14.02 5.15
N ARG A 61 -0.18 14.58 4.00
CA ARG A 61 -1.03 15.76 3.96
C ARG A 61 -2.48 15.48 4.33
N ALA A 62 -2.96 14.28 4.02
CA ALA A 62 -4.34 13.87 4.31
C ALA A 62 -4.56 13.60 5.79
N VAL A 63 -3.52 13.24 6.52
CA VAL A 63 -3.56 12.94 7.95
C VAL A 63 -3.25 14.22 8.74
N GLU A 64 -4.05 14.50 9.77
CA GLU A 64 -3.83 15.65 10.63
C GLU A 64 -2.49 15.55 11.38
N ASP A 65 -1.85 16.70 11.61
CA ASP A 65 -0.52 16.78 12.24
C ASP A 65 -0.42 16.05 13.57
N ARG A 66 -1.49 16.04 14.36
CA ARG A 66 -1.52 15.36 15.66
C ARG A 66 -1.30 13.84 15.57
N HIS A 67 -1.53 13.26 14.41
CA HIS A 67 -1.35 11.82 14.17
C HIS A 67 0.03 11.49 13.61
N ARG A 68 0.89 12.48 13.41
CA ARG A 68 2.23 12.29 12.86
C ARG A 68 3.26 12.38 13.96
N VAL A 69 4.15 11.41 14.02
CA VAL A 69 5.25 11.39 14.97
C VAL A 69 6.38 12.28 14.44
N ASN A 70 6.75 13.31 15.20
CA ASN A 70 7.79 14.27 14.83
C ASN A 70 7.61 14.88 13.43
N GLY A 71 6.35 15.07 13.01
CA GLY A 71 6.02 15.58 11.68
C GLY A 71 6.09 14.55 10.55
N TRP A 72 6.43 13.30 10.86
CA TRP A 72 6.53 12.22 9.86
C TRP A 72 5.42 11.18 10.08
N LEU A 73 4.60 10.96 9.05
CA LEU A 73 3.63 9.88 9.07
C LEU A 73 4.30 8.53 8.81
N TRP A 74 5.25 8.50 7.89
CA TRP A 74 5.92 7.30 7.42
C TRP A 74 7.38 7.26 7.84
N GLY A 75 7.86 6.04 8.09
CA GLY A 75 9.29 5.79 8.26
C GLY A 75 10.06 5.98 6.96
N ARG A 76 11.37 5.98 7.06
CA ARG A 76 12.26 6.11 5.91
C ARG A 76 12.24 4.84 5.06
N GLY A 77 12.35 5.05 3.74
CA GLY A 77 12.47 3.94 2.81
C GLY A 77 11.20 3.14 2.64
N PHE A 78 11.35 2.01 2.02
CA PHE A 78 10.30 1.01 1.80
C PHE A 78 10.95 -0.32 1.46
N THR A 79 10.21 -1.41 1.57
CA THR A 79 10.62 -2.71 1.06
C THR A 79 9.87 -3.00 -0.23
N ASP A 80 10.49 -3.74 -1.13
CA ASP A 80 9.88 -4.09 -2.40
C ASP A 80 10.30 -5.48 -2.85
N ARG A 81 9.44 -6.09 -3.67
CA ARG A 81 9.72 -7.32 -4.38
C ARG A 81 9.05 -7.25 -5.75
N VAL A 82 9.85 -7.38 -6.79
CA VAL A 82 9.32 -7.48 -8.16
C VAL A 82 8.88 -8.92 -8.40
N LEU A 83 7.64 -9.09 -8.90
CA LEU A 83 7.12 -10.40 -9.22
C LEU A 83 7.79 -10.91 -10.50
N GLY A 84 8.27 -12.15 -10.43
CA GLY A 84 8.88 -12.84 -11.55
C GLY A 84 7.85 -13.53 -12.45
N PRO A 85 8.28 -14.13 -13.56
CA PRO A 85 7.37 -14.78 -14.51
C PRO A 85 6.61 -15.99 -13.95
N ASN A 86 7.12 -16.57 -12.86
CA ASN A 86 6.46 -17.71 -12.18
C ASN A 86 5.58 -17.29 -11.01
N ASP A 87 5.54 -16.00 -10.67
CA ASP A 87 4.69 -15.48 -9.61
C ASP A 87 3.30 -15.18 -10.17
N ASP A 88 2.28 -15.53 -9.38
CA ASP A 88 0.88 -15.22 -9.72
C ASP A 88 0.45 -13.96 -8.98
N PRO A 89 0.18 -12.85 -9.69
CA PRO A 89 -0.24 -11.59 -9.06
C PRO A 89 -1.53 -11.71 -8.26
N VAL A 90 -2.48 -12.54 -8.69
CA VAL A 90 -3.73 -12.75 -7.96
C VAL A 90 -3.46 -13.46 -6.64
N ALA A 91 -2.63 -14.51 -6.65
CA ALA A 91 -2.23 -15.20 -5.43
C ALA A 91 -1.46 -14.27 -4.49
N GLU A 92 -0.58 -13.43 -5.02
CA GLU A 92 0.16 -12.43 -4.25
C GLU A 92 -0.78 -11.40 -3.62
N GLY A 93 -1.77 -10.91 -4.37
CA GLY A 93 -2.78 -9.99 -3.85
C GLY A 93 -3.62 -10.61 -2.74
N ARG A 94 -4.04 -11.86 -2.89
CA ARG A 94 -4.76 -12.60 -1.86
C ARG A 94 -3.93 -12.76 -0.59
N HIS A 95 -2.66 -13.10 -0.75
CA HIS A 95 -1.73 -13.22 0.38
C HIS A 95 -1.55 -11.88 1.09
N LEU A 96 -1.42 -10.81 0.34
CA LEU A 96 -1.23 -9.46 0.86
C LEU A 96 -2.44 -8.99 1.68
N VAL A 97 -3.66 -9.09 1.15
CA VAL A 97 -4.86 -8.63 1.86
C VAL A 97 -5.23 -9.53 3.04
N ALA A 98 -4.70 -10.74 3.10
CA ALA A 98 -4.91 -11.64 4.24
C ALA A 98 -4.07 -11.28 5.48
N ASN A 99 -3.21 -10.27 5.40
CA ASN A 99 -2.37 -9.84 6.53
C ASN A 99 -3.14 -9.60 7.83
N PRO A 100 -4.30 -8.92 7.84
CA PRO A 100 -5.05 -8.72 9.08
C PRO A 100 -5.50 -10.03 9.74
N VAL A 101 -5.85 -11.03 8.95
CA VAL A 101 -6.24 -12.35 9.44
C VAL A 101 -5.02 -13.07 10.02
N ARG A 102 -3.90 -13.07 9.30
CA ARG A 102 -2.65 -13.70 9.77
C ARG A 102 -2.11 -13.04 11.04
N ALA A 103 -2.30 -11.72 11.16
CA ALA A 103 -1.89 -10.97 12.35
C ALA A 103 -2.84 -11.14 13.54
N GLY A 104 -3.96 -11.83 13.36
CA GLY A 104 -4.92 -12.05 14.43
C GLY A 104 -5.81 -10.84 14.74
N LEU A 105 -5.84 -9.82 13.88
CA LEU A 105 -6.67 -8.64 14.09
C LEU A 105 -8.15 -8.92 13.87
N VAL A 106 -8.45 -9.80 12.93
CA VAL A 106 -9.80 -10.26 12.61
C VAL A 106 -9.76 -11.74 12.28
N SER A 107 -10.90 -12.42 12.42
CA SER A 107 -11.04 -13.83 12.02
C SER A 107 -11.32 -13.99 10.52
N ARG A 108 -11.97 -12.99 9.93
CA ARG A 108 -12.33 -12.97 8.51
C ARG A 108 -11.95 -11.62 7.90
N LEU A 109 -11.47 -11.65 6.66
CA LEU A 109 -11.10 -10.44 5.93
C LEU A 109 -12.26 -9.45 5.80
N ALA A 110 -13.48 -9.94 5.62
CA ALA A 110 -14.67 -9.10 5.51
C ALA A 110 -14.90 -8.20 6.74
N ASP A 111 -14.34 -8.56 7.90
CA ASP A 111 -14.47 -7.79 9.14
C ASP A 111 -13.38 -6.71 9.28
N TYR A 112 -12.43 -6.64 8.35
CA TYR A 112 -11.37 -5.62 8.34
C TYR A 112 -11.70 -4.52 7.33
N ALA A 113 -11.60 -3.25 7.77
CA ALA A 113 -12.10 -2.13 7.00
C ALA A 113 -11.10 -1.53 6.00
N TYR A 114 -9.80 -1.75 6.20
CA TYR A 114 -8.75 -0.96 5.52
C TYR A 114 -8.00 -1.77 4.47
N TRP A 115 -8.73 -2.25 3.48
CA TRP A 115 -8.14 -2.98 2.35
C TRP A 115 -9.02 -2.86 1.10
N ASN A 116 -8.43 -3.14 -0.05
CA ASN A 116 -9.17 -3.41 -1.29
C ASN A 116 -8.31 -4.27 -2.21
N ALA A 117 -8.96 -4.96 -3.11
CA ALA A 117 -8.30 -5.73 -4.16
C ALA A 117 -9.13 -5.62 -5.43
N ALA A 118 -8.51 -5.13 -6.49
CA ALA A 118 -9.06 -5.24 -7.83
C ALA A 118 -8.78 -6.67 -8.28
N TRP A 119 -9.77 -7.56 -8.17
CA TRP A 119 -9.62 -8.93 -8.64
C TRP A 119 -9.55 -8.90 -10.15
N LEU A 120 -8.35 -9.12 -10.64
CA LEU A 120 -7.99 -9.00 -12.03
C LEU A 120 -8.67 -10.05 -12.86
N GLN A 121 -9.29 -9.63 -13.95
CA GLN A 121 -9.68 -10.54 -15.02
C GLN A 121 -8.41 -11.03 -15.72
N PRO A 122 -8.36 -12.29 -16.18
CA PRO A 122 -7.26 -12.73 -17.01
C PRO A 122 -7.14 -11.81 -18.23
N GLY A 123 -6.00 -11.16 -18.38
CA GLY A 123 -5.74 -10.20 -19.45
C GLY A 123 -5.61 -8.75 -19.00
N ASP A 124 -6.00 -8.42 -17.76
CA ASP A 124 -5.77 -7.08 -17.20
C ASP A 124 -4.30 -6.86 -16.83
N LEU A 125 -3.52 -7.93 -16.79
CA LEU A 125 -2.07 -7.88 -16.63
C LEU A 125 -1.42 -8.24 -17.95
N SER A 126 -1.01 -7.23 -18.68
CA SER A 126 -0.13 -7.43 -19.81
C SER A 126 1.32 -7.51 -19.29
N PRO A 127 2.10 -8.52 -19.71
CA PRO A 127 3.54 -8.55 -19.39
C PRO A 127 4.30 -7.34 -19.95
N GLU A 128 3.65 -6.57 -20.80
CA GLU A 128 4.24 -5.40 -21.46
C GLU A 128 4.14 -4.13 -20.59
N ASP A 129 3.40 -4.16 -19.49
CA ASP A 129 3.12 -3.00 -18.63
C ASP A 129 4.09 -2.91 -17.44
N GLY A 130 5.39 -2.85 -17.70
CA GLY A 130 6.37 -2.40 -16.71
C GLY A 130 6.59 -3.25 -15.45
N GLY A 131 5.93 -4.40 -15.32
CA GLY A 131 6.11 -5.31 -14.20
C GLY A 131 5.24 -5.00 -12.99
N VAL A 132 5.09 -6.01 -12.14
CA VAL A 132 4.30 -5.95 -10.91
C VAL A 132 5.25 -5.96 -9.71
N ALA A 133 5.03 -5.05 -8.77
CA ALA A 133 5.83 -4.96 -7.56
C ALA A 133 4.96 -5.00 -6.32
N ALA A 134 5.38 -5.78 -5.34
CA ALA A 134 4.85 -5.74 -3.97
C ALA A 134 5.72 -4.80 -3.16
N THR A 135 5.12 -3.86 -2.46
CA THR A 135 5.84 -2.87 -1.67
C THR A 135 5.22 -2.73 -0.28
N SER A 136 6.04 -2.35 0.69
CA SER A 136 5.62 -2.15 2.06
C SER A 136 6.29 -0.91 2.64
N VAL A 137 5.51 -0.12 3.36
CA VAL A 137 5.96 1.13 4.00
C VAL A 137 5.52 1.10 5.46
N ARG A 138 6.46 1.30 6.38
CA ARG A 138 6.17 1.39 7.82
C ARG A 138 5.82 2.81 8.22
N ASP A 139 5.03 2.94 9.27
CA ASP A 139 4.72 4.24 9.84
C ASP A 139 5.93 4.84 10.60
N GLY A 140 5.80 6.11 10.97
CA GLY A 140 6.88 6.84 11.65
C GLY A 140 7.14 6.39 13.08
N ASP A 141 6.19 5.68 13.70
CA ASP A 141 6.33 5.21 15.09
C ASP A 141 7.39 4.11 15.21
N ASP A 142 7.68 3.41 14.12
CA ASP A 142 8.60 2.28 14.08
C ASP A 142 9.97 2.65 13.51
N VAL A 143 10.26 3.94 13.41
CA VAL A 143 11.59 4.43 13.00
C VAL A 143 12.53 4.32 14.19
N PRO A 144 13.61 3.52 14.11
CA PRO A 144 14.58 3.47 15.20
C PRO A 144 15.21 4.86 15.38
N PRO A 145 15.50 5.25 16.62
CA PRO A 145 16.21 6.50 16.87
C PRO A 145 17.57 6.47 16.17
N ASP A 146 17.90 7.59 15.57
CA ASP A 146 19.23 7.77 14.93
C ASP A 146 20.36 7.64 15.94
#